data_e8501c163063bee0b8b68df4f01da6f0
#
_entry.id   e8501c163063bee0b8b68df4f01da6f0
#
_cell.length_a   1.000
_cell.length_b   1.000
_cell.length_c   1.000
_cell.angle_alpha   90.00
_cell.angle_beta   90.00
_cell.angle_gamma   90.00
#
_symmetry.space_group_name_H-M   'P 1'
#
loop_
_entity.id
_entity.type
_entity.pdbx_description
1 polymer ?
#
loop_
_entity_poly.entity_id
_entity_poly.type
_entity_poly.pdbx_seq_one_letter_code
_entity_poly.pdbx_strand_id
1 'polypeptide(L)'
;MNIEQMIARQSEITSLARSENRDLTPDETREFNELQTKIDAAKKYGEKSKEGNDEAVRTAVANERQRQSEISALCRNFGIDPQPYLDSDTSVDNCRKAVLDELQKRNAPINAGGVRVMESGEDKFRAAAVDGIRMRMGYEPENPAEGAEGFRSMSLRDIAIECLARDGEKTSSLLRMSKDDLYARLCRDFFNPTAAFPAILDATIKKTIVEEYHKVPTTFQAWTRKGSVTDFKATPDHSYVLGGVGDFELVPENGELKNSTPSTHLLPQRKIDTYGKQFRMSRQAFINDDIGFLAEVPAAYTRAAKRTIDKAVYKILCSNPAIYDGTALFHDNHKNLIGTGAAPSQTTIQDIILLAQGQTDPFGDPIYEVPKYLIVPMGYEFVLATIFKSAQVVGSANNDINPLCNYPLKVIQSPWINTLSGENAKPWFMVADPATSKSIQVDYLNGQETPTFRRSEVAGQLGFVWDIWLDWGITAVDYRGIYKNPGVV
;
A
#
# COMPACT_ATOMS: atom_id res chain seq x y z
N MET A 1 42.82 -56.77 -28.64
CA MET A 1 42.23 -57.42 -29.83
C MET A 1 40.89 -56.76 -30.09
N ASN A 2 40.57 -56.41 -31.32
CA ASN A 2 39.28 -55.92 -31.76
C ASN A 2 38.25 -57.08 -31.78
N ILE A 3 36.95 -56.82 -31.67
CA ILE A 3 35.86 -57.81 -31.62
C ILE A 3 35.98 -58.78 -32.78
N GLU A 4 36.25 -58.31 -34.02
CA GLU A 4 36.45 -59.15 -35.23
C GLU A 4 37.64 -60.08 -35.08
N GLN A 5 38.74 -59.65 -34.50
CA GLN A 5 39.92 -60.44 -34.22
C GLN A 5 39.66 -61.52 -33.15
N MET A 6 38.84 -61.25 -32.17
CA MET A 6 38.44 -62.22 -31.16
C MET A 6 37.53 -63.29 -31.74
N ILE A 7 36.59 -62.94 -32.62
CA ILE A 7 35.70 -63.83 -33.31
C ILE A 7 36.52 -64.73 -34.31
N ALA A 8 37.48 -64.11 -35.02
CA ALA A 8 38.37 -64.84 -35.92
C ALA A 8 39.23 -65.89 -35.14
N ARG A 9 39.75 -65.50 -33.95
CA ARG A 9 40.51 -66.42 -33.11
C ARG A 9 39.68 -67.57 -32.55
N GLN A 10 38.42 -67.31 -32.15
CA GLN A 10 37.50 -68.39 -31.77
C GLN A 10 37.21 -69.36 -32.92
N SER A 11 37.08 -68.81 -34.13
CA SER A 11 36.87 -69.66 -35.32
C SER A 11 38.08 -70.47 -35.68
N GLU A 12 39.30 -69.97 -35.53
CA GLU A 12 40.54 -70.72 -35.67
C GLU A 12 40.63 -71.90 -34.69
N ILE A 13 40.39 -71.65 -33.40
CA ILE A 13 40.42 -72.71 -32.37
C ILE A 13 39.42 -73.79 -32.69
N THR A 14 38.21 -73.47 -33.09
CA THR A 14 37.21 -74.50 -33.47
C THR A 14 37.53 -75.22 -34.79
N SER A 15 38.11 -74.50 -35.77
CA SER A 15 38.51 -75.10 -37.01
C SER A 15 39.71 -76.09 -36.89
N LEU A 16 40.64 -75.76 -36.03
CA LEU A 16 41.82 -76.59 -35.70
C LEU A 16 41.38 -77.93 -35.03
N ALA A 17 40.49 -77.81 -34.01
CA ALA A 17 39.95 -78.99 -33.34
C ALA A 17 39.13 -79.88 -34.31
N ARG A 18 38.38 -79.28 -35.24
CA ARG A 18 37.64 -80.00 -36.29
C ARG A 18 38.57 -80.69 -37.32
N SER A 19 39.67 -80.05 -37.74
CA SER A 19 40.61 -80.62 -38.72
C SER A 19 41.36 -81.80 -38.17
N GLU A 20 41.59 -81.82 -36.87
CA GLU A 20 42.28 -82.86 -36.11
C GLU A 20 41.33 -83.99 -35.60
N ASN A 21 40.01 -83.76 -35.83
CA ASN A 21 38.94 -84.67 -35.39
C ASN A 21 39.00 -85.04 -33.91
N ARG A 22 39.27 -84.05 -33.07
CA ARG A 22 39.39 -84.14 -31.62
C ARG A 22 38.51 -83.06 -30.91
N ASP A 23 38.20 -83.30 -29.65
CA ASP A 23 37.59 -82.28 -28.83
C ASP A 23 38.62 -81.20 -28.42
N LEU A 24 38.12 -80.02 -28.04
CA LEU A 24 38.96 -78.92 -27.60
C LEU A 24 39.74 -79.31 -26.33
N THR A 25 41.01 -79.03 -26.30
CA THR A 25 41.81 -79.19 -25.09
C THR A 25 41.38 -78.31 -23.98
N PRO A 26 41.67 -78.62 -22.72
CA PRO A 26 41.30 -77.76 -21.57
C PRO A 26 41.78 -76.31 -21.71
N ASP A 27 42.97 -76.08 -22.29
CA ASP A 27 43.55 -74.76 -22.53
C ASP A 27 42.81 -74.00 -23.65
N GLU A 28 42.50 -74.68 -24.74
CA GLU A 28 41.71 -74.12 -25.83
C GLU A 28 40.27 -73.80 -25.43
N THR A 29 39.66 -74.59 -24.56
CA THR A 29 38.35 -74.38 -24.01
C THR A 29 38.37 -73.15 -23.12
N ARG A 30 39.44 -72.95 -22.36
CA ARG A 30 39.62 -71.78 -21.47
C ARG A 30 39.81 -70.50 -22.31
N GLU A 31 40.67 -70.54 -23.33
CA GLU A 31 40.90 -69.42 -24.26
C GLU A 31 39.56 -69.02 -24.99
N PHE A 32 38.84 -70.06 -25.48
CA PHE A 32 37.54 -69.82 -26.12
C PHE A 32 36.53 -69.11 -25.22
N ASN A 33 36.36 -69.56 -23.98
CA ASN A 33 35.46 -68.98 -23.00
C ASN A 33 35.89 -67.59 -22.58
N GLU A 34 37.18 -67.32 -22.45
CA GLU A 34 37.68 -65.97 -22.16
C GLU A 34 37.41 -65.00 -23.32
N LEU A 35 37.58 -65.40 -24.55
CA LEU A 35 37.26 -64.61 -25.70
C LEU A 35 35.75 -64.35 -25.83
N GLN A 36 34.94 -65.41 -25.55
CA GLN A 36 33.48 -65.26 -25.53
C GLN A 36 33.03 -64.22 -24.51
N THR A 37 33.55 -64.26 -23.31
CA THR A 37 33.20 -63.28 -22.26
C THR A 37 33.60 -61.86 -22.65
N LYS A 38 34.74 -61.67 -23.31
CA LYS A 38 35.19 -60.35 -23.80
C LYS A 38 34.34 -59.85 -24.96
N ILE A 39 33.85 -60.70 -25.87
CA ILE A 39 32.98 -60.38 -26.98
C ILE A 39 31.60 -59.94 -26.43
N ASP A 40 31.02 -60.65 -25.48
CA ASP A 40 29.74 -60.35 -24.89
C ASP A 40 29.77 -59.03 -24.09
N ALA A 41 30.84 -58.78 -23.36
CA ALA A 41 31.08 -57.52 -22.69
C ALA A 41 31.16 -56.32 -23.66
N ALA A 42 31.89 -56.51 -24.78
CA ALA A 42 32.05 -55.47 -25.78
C ALA A 42 30.75 -55.20 -26.60
N LYS A 43 29.92 -56.20 -26.85
CA LYS A 43 28.58 -56.04 -27.45
C LYS A 43 27.65 -55.25 -26.53
N LYS A 44 27.63 -55.57 -25.23
CA LYS A 44 26.82 -54.87 -24.22
C LYS A 44 27.20 -53.39 -24.05
N TYR A 45 28.50 -53.05 -24.23
CA TYR A 45 28.95 -51.65 -24.25
C TYR A 45 28.51 -50.91 -25.53
N GLY A 46 28.48 -51.58 -26.68
CA GLY A 46 28.05 -51.03 -27.97
C GLY A 46 26.53 -50.71 -28.02
N GLU A 47 25.69 -51.53 -27.38
CA GLU A 47 24.26 -51.33 -27.28
C GLU A 47 23.92 -50.16 -26.35
N LYS A 48 24.59 -50.04 -25.20
CA LYS A 48 24.39 -48.91 -24.29
C LYS A 48 24.76 -47.55 -24.88
N SER A 49 25.73 -47.49 -25.77
CA SER A 49 26.15 -46.24 -26.43
C SER A 49 25.18 -45.78 -27.53
N LYS A 50 24.44 -46.73 -28.18
CA LYS A 50 23.42 -46.41 -29.19
C LYS A 50 22.13 -45.89 -28.56
N GLU A 51 21.64 -46.50 -27.47
CA GLU A 51 20.44 -46.04 -26.76
C GLU A 51 20.63 -44.64 -26.16
N GLY A 52 21.80 -44.35 -25.59
CA GLY A 52 22.10 -43.02 -25.04
C GLY A 52 22.16 -41.92 -26.10
N ASN A 53 22.58 -42.26 -27.34
CA ASN A 53 22.66 -41.27 -28.41
C ASN A 53 21.29 -41.00 -29.03
N ASP A 54 20.42 -42.02 -29.14
CA ASP A 54 19.04 -41.86 -29.65
C ASP A 54 18.15 -41.08 -28.66
N GLU A 55 18.32 -41.27 -27.37
CA GLU A 55 17.60 -40.53 -26.34
C GLU A 55 18.06 -39.04 -26.27
N ALA A 56 19.36 -38.79 -26.41
CA ALA A 56 19.90 -37.43 -26.49
C ALA A 56 19.38 -36.68 -27.74
N VAL A 57 19.34 -37.36 -28.89
CA VAL A 57 18.80 -36.78 -30.13
C VAL A 57 17.29 -36.52 -30.01
N ARG A 58 16.51 -37.43 -29.42
CA ARG A 58 15.07 -37.22 -29.18
C ARG A 58 14.83 -36.07 -28.25
N THR A 59 15.60 -35.95 -27.18
CA THR A 59 15.50 -34.83 -26.22
C THR A 59 15.89 -33.52 -26.88
N ALA A 60 16.94 -33.47 -27.68
CA ALA A 60 17.34 -32.28 -28.43
C ALA A 60 16.26 -31.84 -29.43
N VAL A 61 15.66 -32.77 -30.17
CA VAL A 61 14.54 -32.45 -31.09
C VAL A 61 13.30 -32.00 -30.37
N ALA A 62 12.98 -32.58 -29.20
CA ALA A 62 11.86 -32.12 -28.37
C ALA A 62 12.07 -30.70 -27.84
N ASN A 63 13.26 -30.40 -27.33
CA ASN A 63 13.62 -29.09 -26.84
C ASN A 63 13.58 -28.03 -27.95
N GLU A 64 14.05 -28.37 -29.15
CA GLU A 64 14.00 -27.45 -30.29
C GLU A 64 12.55 -27.18 -30.76
N ARG A 65 11.69 -28.18 -30.78
CA ARG A 65 10.26 -28.00 -31.09
C ARG A 65 9.58 -27.11 -30.04
N GLN A 66 9.93 -27.28 -28.77
CA GLN A 66 9.42 -26.46 -27.72
C GLN A 66 9.90 -25.01 -27.87
N ARG A 67 11.19 -24.79 -28.15
CA ARG A 67 11.78 -23.47 -28.44
C ARG A 67 11.03 -22.77 -29.58
N GLN A 68 10.84 -23.46 -30.70
CA GLN A 68 10.14 -22.93 -31.87
C GLN A 68 8.68 -22.57 -31.56
N SER A 69 8.00 -23.42 -30.79
CA SER A 69 6.62 -23.19 -30.38
C SER A 69 6.51 -21.94 -29.48
N GLU A 70 7.41 -21.80 -28.50
CA GLU A 70 7.44 -20.65 -27.60
C GLU A 70 7.76 -19.33 -28.32
N ILE A 71 8.74 -19.33 -29.23
CA ILE A 71 9.07 -18.16 -30.06
C ILE A 71 7.89 -17.79 -30.96
N SER A 72 7.26 -18.77 -31.60
CA SER A 72 6.10 -18.53 -32.48
C SER A 72 4.91 -17.96 -31.71
N ALA A 73 4.62 -18.49 -30.53
CA ALA A 73 3.56 -18.00 -29.65
C ALA A 73 3.84 -16.57 -29.17
N LEU A 74 5.08 -16.30 -28.80
CA LEU A 74 5.51 -15.00 -28.33
C LEU A 74 5.41 -13.94 -29.44
N CYS A 75 5.96 -14.20 -30.61
CA CYS A 75 5.89 -13.28 -31.74
C CYS A 75 4.46 -13.04 -32.23
N ARG A 76 3.62 -14.08 -32.24
CA ARG A 76 2.21 -13.98 -32.62
C ARG A 76 1.42 -13.07 -31.69
N ASN A 77 1.69 -13.12 -30.39
CA ASN A 77 1.01 -12.26 -29.39
C ASN A 77 1.31 -10.77 -29.62
N PHE A 78 2.45 -10.44 -30.20
CA PHE A 78 2.86 -9.06 -30.44
C PHE A 78 2.81 -8.62 -31.90
N GLY A 79 2.31 -9.50 -32.81
CA GLY A 79 2.18 -9.19 -34.23
C GLY A 79 3.54 -8.99 -34.94
N ILE A 80 4.57 -9.72 -34.50
CA ILE A 80 5.92 -9.71 -35.06
C ILE A 80 6.14 -10.99 -35.84
N ASP A 81 6.86 -10.93 -36.97
CA ASP A 81 7.21 -12.10 -37.76
C ASP A 81 8.18 -12.99 -36.98
N PRO A 82 7.87 -14.28 -36.73
CA PRO A 82 8.74 -15.18 -36.01
C PRO A 82 9.92 -15.72 -36.83
N GLN A 83 9.87 -15.67 -38.18
CA GLN A 83 10.84 -16.28 -39.06
C GLN A 83 12.31 -15.89 -38.79
N PRO A 84 12.65 -14.60 -38.61
CA PRO A 84 14.04 -14.20 -38.36
C PRO A 84 14.62 -14.81 -37.07
N TYR A 85 13.78 -15.08 -36.06
CA TYR A 85 14.20 -15.64 -34.78
C TYR A 85 14.22 -17.20 -34.80
N LEU A 86 13.45 -17.81 -35.69
CA LEU A 86 13.46 -19.27 -35.90
C LEU A 86 14.67 -19.71 -36.68
N ASP A 87 15.07 -18.93 -37.69
CA ASP A 87 16.19 -19.25 -38.58
C ASP A 87 17.57 -18.95 -37.93
N SER A 88 17.62 -18.12 -36.89
CA SER A 88 18.84 -17.65 -36.24
C SER A 88 19.06 -18.30 -34.87
N ASP A 89 18.95 -19.54 -34.64
CA ASP A 89 19.25 -20.25 -33.37
C ASP A 89 19.11 -19.41 -32.07
N THR A 90 18.25 -18.40 -32.11
CA THR A 90 18.06 -17.43 -31.00
C THR A 90 17.35 -18.09 -29.83
N SER A 91 17.86 -17.95 -28.63
CA SER A 91 17.18 -18.44 -27.43
C SER A 91 15.87 -17.70 -27.17
N VAL A 92 14.91 -18.35 -26.51
CA VAL A 92 13.60 -17.73 -26.16
C VAL A 92 13.78 -16.42 -25.40
N ASP A 93 14.76 -16.32 -24.50
CA ASP A 93 15.01 -15.10 -23.73
C ASP A 93 15.60 -13.96 -24.57
N ASN A 94 16.46 -14.29 -25.54
CA ASN A 94 16.97 -13.29 -26.47
C ASN A 94 15.87 -12.83 -27.45
N CYS A 95 14.99 -13.73 -27.86
CA CYS A 95 13.80 -13.35 -28.63
C CYS A 95 12.87 -12.42 -27.81
N ARG A 96 12.64 -12.70 -26.52
CA ARG A 96 11.89 -11.80 -25.61
C ARG A 96 12.50 -10.40 -25.55
N LYS A 97 13.81 -10.31 -25.39
CA LYS A 97 14.52 -9.02 -25.39
C LYS A 97 14.36 -8.26 -26.72
N ALA A 98 14.55 -8.94 -27.83
CA ALA A 98 14.41 -8.35 -29.16
C ALA A 98 12.97 -7.86 -29.42
N VAL A 99 11.97 -8.64 -29.01
CA VAL A 99 10.55 -8.25 -29.08
C VAL A 99 10.28 -7.02 -28.20
N LEU A 100 10.84 -6.95 -27.00
CA LEU A 100 10.72 -5.79 -26.12
C LEU A 100 11.38 -4.53 -26.72
N ASP A 101 12.58 -4.67 -27.31
CA ASP A 101 13.28 -3.58 -27.96
C ASP A 101 12.50 -3.05 -29.19
N GLU A 102 11.89 -3.96 -29.95
CA GLU A 102 11.06 -3.60 -31.10
C GLU A 102 9.76 -2.90 -30.68
N LEU A 103 9.14 -3.34 -29.55
CA LEU A 103 7.98 -2.68 -28.96
C LEU A 103 8.32 -1.28 -28.41
N GLN A 104 9.50 -1.13 -27.80
CA GLN A 104 9.98 0.19 -27.37
C GLN A 104 10.20 1.14 -28.54
N LYS A 105 10.78 0.63 -29.65
CA LYS A 105 10.95 1.41 -30.88
C LYS A 105 9.64 1.84 -31.52
N ARG A 106 8.58 1.02 -31.39
CA ARG A 106 7.25 1.33 -31.91
C ARG A 106 6.41 2.24 -30.98
N ASN A 107 6.95 2.66 -29.83
CA ASN A 107 6.21 3.42 -28.79
C ASN A 107 4.89 2.73 -28.36
N ALA A 108 4.80 1.44 -28.50
CA ALA A 108 3.64 0.70 -28.06
C ALA A 108 3.75 0.38 -26.56
N PRO A 109 2.75 0.69 -25.73
CA PRO A 109 2.78 0.34 -24.31
C PRO A 109 2.85 -1.18 -24.15
N ILE A 110 3.78 -1.65 -23.32
CA ILE A 110 3.93 -3.07 -22.99
C ILE A 110 2.69 -3.53 -22.24
N ASN A 111 1.82 -4.23 -22.91
CA ASN A 111 0.69 -4.90 -22.27
C ASN A 111 1.17 -6.27 -21.74
N ALA A 112 1.71 -6.26 -20.52
CA ALA A 112 1.93 -7.49 -19.77
C ALA A 112 0.57 -8.06 -19.35
N GLY A 113 0.01 -8.97 -20.16
CA GLY A 113 -1.08 -9.87 -19.75
C GLY A 113 -2.36 -9.27 -19.14
N GLY A 114 -2.51 -7.94 -19.17
CA GLY A 114 -3.70 -7.26 -18.76
C GLY A 114 -4.71 -7.24 -19.92
N VAL A 115 -5.94 -7.58 -19.66
CA VAL A 115 -7.09 -7.29 -20.51
C VAL A 115 -6.89 -5.88 -21.05
N ARG A 116 -6.71 -5.72 -22.36
CA ARG A 116 -6.95 -4.43 -23.01
C ARG A 116 -8.41 -4.12 -22.76
N VAL A 117 -8.69 -3.38 -21.73
CA VAL A 117 -9.90 -2.57 -21.68
C VAL A 117 -9.69 -1.58 -22.82
N MET A 118 -10.19 -1.89 -24.01
CA MET A 118 -10.48 -0.85 -24.99
C MET A 118 -11.43 0.06 -24.23
N GLU A 119 -10.97 1.27 -23.91
CA GLU A 119 -11.88 2.29 -23.41
C GLU A 119 -13.01 2.36 -24.43
N SER A 120 -14.17 1.87 -24.03
CA SER A 120 -15.34 1.91 -24.87
C SER A 120 -15.66 3.38 -25.16
N GLY A 121 -16.31 3.69 -26.27
CA GLY A 121 -16.75 5.07 -26.50
C GLY A 121 -17.59 5.62 -25.36
N GLU A 122 -18.21 4.74 -24.58
CA GLU A 122 -18.95 5.07 -23.35
C GLU A 122 -18.02 5.47 -22.19
N ASP A 123 -16.89 4.79 -22.00
CA ASP A 123 -15.94 5.13 -20.94
C ASP A 123 -15.28 6.49 -21.19
N LYS A 124 -14.95 6.78 -22.46
CA LYS A 124 -14.44 8.10 -22.87
C LYS A 124 -15.48 9.19 -22.63
N PHE A 125 -16.73 8.93 -22.99
CA PHE A 125 -17.83 9.83 -22.73
C PHE A 125 -18.03 10.09 -21.23
N ARG A 126 -18.04 9.03 -20.42
CA ARG A 126 -18.17 9.15 -18.95
C ARG A 126 -17.02 9.95 -18.36
N ALA A 127 -15.78 9.68 -18.79
CA ALA A 127 -14.60 10.41 -18.33
C ALA A 127 -14.68 11.91 -18.70
N ALA A 128 -15.05 12.22 -19.94
CA ALA A 128 -15.21 13.60 -20.43
C ALA A 128 -16.32 14.34 -19.69
N ALA A 129 -17.47 13.70 -19.46
CA ALA A 129 -18.57 14.29 -18.72
C ALA A 129 -18.21 14.54 -17.24
N VAL A 130 -17.52 13.61 -16.57
CA VAL A 130 -17.01 13.78 -15.20
C VAL A 130 -16.07 14.98 -15.09
N ASP A 131 -15.11 15.07 -15.98
CA ASP A 131 -14.13 16.17 -15.93
C ASP A 131 -14.77 17.50 -16.36
N GLY A 132 -15.72 17.50 -17.30
CA GLY A 132 -16.50 18.68 -17.67
C GLY A 132 -17.35 19.21 -16.50
N ILE A 133 -18.05 18.35 -15.75
CA ILE A 133 -18.78 18.74 -14.54
C ILE A 133 -17.79 19.30 -13.50
N ARG A 134 -16.65 18.68 -13.28
CA ARG A 134 -15.63 19.16 -12.34
C ARG A 134 -15.09 20.54 -12.72
N MET A 135 -14.81 20.77 -14.01
CA MET A 135 -14.41 22.09 -14.51
C MET A 135 -15.51 23.14 -14.24
N ARG A 136 -16.75 22.80 -14.44
CA ARG A 136 -17.89 23.68 -14.14
C ARG A 136 -18.02 23.96 -12.63
N MET A 137 -17.60 23.03 -11.77
CA MET A 137 -17.53 23.19 -10.32
C MET A 137 -16.33 24.02 -9.85
N GLY A 138 -15.45 24.42 -10.75
CA GLY A 138 -14.23 25.19 -10.43
C GLY A 138 -13.00 24.35 -10.12
N TYR A 139 -13.03 23.03 -10.35
CA TYR A 139 -11.85 22.17 -10.26
C TYR A 139 -11.16 22.09 -11.63
N GLU A 140 -9.87 22.26 -11.67
CA GLU A 140 -9.06 22.14 -12.89
C GLU A 140 -8.26 20.83 -12.84
N PRO A 141 -8.73 19.76 -13.53
CA PRO A 141 -7.96 18.53 -13.61
C PRO A 141 -6.66 18.75 -14.38
N GLU A 142 -5.54 18.21 -13.89
CA GLU A 142 -4.22 18.34 -14.54
C GLU A 142 -4.20 17.77 -15.97
N ASN A 143 -4.94 16.69 -16.23
CA ASN A 143 -5.09 16.04 -17.53
C ASN A 143 -6.57 15.77 -17.81
N PRO A 144 -7.33 16.75 -18.32
CA PRO A 144 -8.72 16.57 -18.61
C PRO A 144 -8.94 15.56 -19.74
N ALA A 145 -9.98 14.76 -19.63
CA ALA A 145 -10.36 13.82 -20.68
C ALA A 145 -10.70 14.54 -21.99
N GLU A 146 -10.40 13.90 -23.12
CA GLU A 146 -10.72 14.44 -24.44
C GLU A 146 -12.22 14.73 -24.58
N GLY A 147 -12.60 15.94 -24.95
CA GLY A 147 -13.99 16.38 -25.04
C GLY A 147 -14.59 16.95 -23.75
N ALA A 148 -13.88 17.00 -22.62
CA ALA A 148 -14.38 17.52 -21.34
C ALA A 148 -14.86 18.98 -21.43
N GLU A 149 -14.17 19.83 -22.23
CA GLU A 149 -14.55 21.24 -22.42
C GLU A 149 -15.98 21.40 -22.99
N GLY A 150 -16.41 20.49 -23.86
CA GLY A 150 -17.78 20.48 -24.37
C GLY A 150 -18.83 20.29 -23.27
N PHE A 151 -18.53 19.51 -22.24
CA PHE A 151 -19.45 19.27 -21.11
C PHE A 151 -19.41 20.38 -20.04
N ARG A 152 -18.39 21.23 -20.04
CA ARG A 152 -18.26 22.34 -19.08
C ARG A 152 -19.44 23.32 -19.13
N SER A 153 -19.99 23.56 -20.31
CA SER A 153 -21.15 24.46 -20.53
C SER A 153 -22.52 23.78 -20.42
N MET A 154 -22.55 22.43 -20.38
CA MET A 154 -23.78 21.66 -20.34
C MET A 154 -24.41 21.64 -18.96
N SER A 155 -25.76 21.77 -18.90
CA SER A 155 -26.51 21.58 -17.65
C SER A 155 -26.58 20.09 -17.25
N LEU A 156 -26.86 19.81 -15.97
CA LEU A 156 -27.11 18.43 -15.49
C LEU A 156 -28.24 17.76 -16.30
N ARG A 157 -29.26 18.56 -16.72
CA ARG A 157 -30.35 18.10 -17.57
C ARG A 157 -29.81 17.64 -18.93
N ASP A 158 -28.95 18.42 -19.56
CA ASP A 158 -28.45 18.14 -20.91
C ASP A 158 -27.53 16.90 -20.87
N ILE A 159 -26.71 16.77 -19.85
CA ILE A 159 -25.89 15.59 -19.63
C ILE A 159 -26.76 14.35 -19.41
N ALA A 160 -27.85 14.48 -18.63
CA ALA A 160 -28.79 13.38 -18.42
C ALA A 160 -29.52 12.95 -19.71
N ILE A 161 -29.91 13.91 -20.56
CA ILE A 161 -30.52 13.64 -21.87
C ILE A 161 -29.51 12.91 -22.77
N GLU A 162 -28.26 13.35 -22.80
CA GLU A 162 -27.21 12.71 -23.60
C GLU A 162 -26.94 11.28 -23.13
N CYS A 163 -26.96 11.02 -21.82
CA CYS A 163 -26.84 9.66 -21.27
C CYS A 163 -28.01 8.76 -21.73
N LEU A 164 -29.25 9.21 -21.57
CA LEU A 164 -30.42 8.44 -21.97
C LEU A 164 -30.50 8.23 -23.49
N ALA A 165 -30.05 9.21 -24.28
CA ALA A 165 -29.98 9.08 -25.75
C ALA A 165 -28.98 8.01 -26.17
N ARG A 166 -27.86 7.87 -25.46
CA ARG A 166 -26.85 6.81 -25.67
C ARG A 166 -27.36 5.44 -25.22
N ASP A 167 -28.21 5.41 -24.21
CA ASP A 167 -28.90 4.19 -23.76
C ASP A 167 -30.01 3.75 -24.72
N GLY A 168 -30.20 4.46 -25.86
CA GLY A 168 -31.11 4.09 -26.97
C GLY A 168 -32.44 4.80 -26.95
N GLU A 169 -32.69 5.78 -26.08
CA GLU A 169 -33.92 6.57 -26.09
C GLU A 169 -33.90 7.65 -27.19
N LYS A 170 -35.08 7.98 -27.75
CA LYS A 170 -35.18 8.97 -28.82
C LYS A 170 -34.95 10.38 -28.27
N THR A 171 -33.91 11.05 -28.70
CA THR A 171 -33.52 12.42 -28.29
C THR A 171 -34.66 13.42 -28.44
N SER A 172 -35.48 13.31 -29.53
CA SER A 172 -36.64 14.20 -29.76
C SER A 172 -37.72 14.07 -28.69
N SER A 173 -37.90 12.89 -28.11
CA SER A 173 -38.82 12.64 -26.98
C SER A 173 -38.26 13.24 -25.69
N LEU A 174 -36.98 13.02 -25.42
CA LEU A 174 -36.28 13.49 -24.21
C LEU A 174 -36.26 15.03 -24.13
N LEU A 175 -36.01 15.72 -25.25
CA LEU A 175 -36.02 17.18 -25.31
C LEU A 175 -37.39 17.81 -25.02
N ARG A 176 -38.47 17.11 -25.33
CA ARG A 176 -39.87 17.56 -25.06
C ARG A 176 -40.34 17.22 -23.65
N MET A 177 -39.59 16.37 -22.93
CA MET A 177 -39.95 15.94 -21.58
C MET A 177 -39.82 17.11 -20.59
N SER A 178 -40.77 17.21 -19.67
CA SER A 178 -40.66 18.19 -18.59
C SER A 178 -39.44 17.85 -17.69
N LYS A 179 -38.94 18.84 -16.95
CA LYS A 179 -37.83 18.59 -15.99
C LYS A 179 -38.23 17.55 -14.93
N ASP A 180 -39.49 17.52 -14.54
CA ASP A 180 -40.05 16.60 -13.56
C ASP A 180 -40.15 15.16 -14.09
N ASP A 181 -40.61 15.01 -15.32
CA ASP A 181 -40.72 13.68 -15.95
C ASP A 181 -39.29 13.09 -16.17
N LEU A 182 -38.38 13.94 -16.62
CA LEU A 182 -36.96 13.53 -16.77
C LEU A 182 -36.36 13.09 -15.42
N TYR A 183 -36.61 13.86 -14.36
CA TYR A 183 -36.16 13.50 -13.01
C TYR A 183 -36.79 12.18 -12.55
N ALA A 184 -38.10 11.99 -12.73
CA ALA A 184 -38.74 10.72 -12.39
C ALA A 184 -38.19 9.53 -13.19
N ARG A 185 -37.81 9.77 -14.46
CA ARG A 185 -37.16 8.76 -15.30
C ARG A 185 -35.76 8.39 -14.77
N LEU A 186 -34.96 9.40 -14.45
CA LEU A 186 -33.62 9.19 -13.87
C LEU A 186 -33.66 8.48 -12.50
N CYS A 187 -34.67 8.78 -11.68
CA CYS A 187 -34.85 8.09 -10.40
C CYS A 187 -35.03 6.57 -10.54
N ARG A 188 -35.70 6.13 -11.61
CA ARG A 188 -35.89 4.69 -11.88
C ARG A 188 -34.55 4.00 -12.20
N ASP A 189 -33.66 4.69 -12.89
CA ASP A 189 -32.39 4.15 -13.32
C ASP A 189 -31.26 4.45 -12.32
N PHE A 190 -31.54 5.24 -11.27
CA PHE A 190 -30.50 5.68 -10.31
C PHE A 190 -29.79 4.52 -9.63
N PHE A 191 -30.49 3.42 -9.38
CA PHE A 191 -29.91 2.22 -8.76
C PHE A 191 -29.43 1.19 -9.78
N ASN A 192 -29.65 1.44 -11.08
CA ASN A 192 -29.09 0.59 -12.11
C ASN A 192 -27.56 0.81 -12.20
N PRO A 193 -26.73 -0.21 -11.96
CA PRO A 193 -25.28 -0.08 -11.98
C PRO A 193 -24.73 0.25 -13.37
N THR A 194 -25.48 -0.03 -14.42
CA THR A 194 -25.09 0.23 -15.82
C THR A 194 -25.49 1.61 -16.32
N ALA A 195 -26.41 2.31 -15.64
CA ALA A 195 -26.84 3.63 -16.05
C ALA A 195 -25.71 4.65 -16.04
N ALA A 196 -25.51 5.35 -17.16
CA ALA A 196 -24.39 6.26 -17.36
C ALA A 196 -24.44 7.49 -16.45
N PHE A 197 -25.61 8.13 -16.32
CA PHE A 197 -25.75 9.38 -15.57
C PHE A 197 -25.46 9.25 -14.07
N PRO A 198 -26.02 8.26 -13.33
CA PRO A 198 -25.64 8.06 -11.93
C PRO A 198 -24.16 7.72 -11.75
N ALA A 199 -23.56 6.97 -12.68
CA ALA A 199 -22.13 6.62 -12.63
C ALA A 199 -21.24 7.85 -12.81
N ILE A 200 -21.63 8.81 -13.66
CA ILE A 200 -20.94 10.10 -13.84
C ILE A 200 -21.00 10.92 -12.56
N LEU A 201 -22.17 11.03 -11.92
CA LEU A 201 -22.32 11.74 -10.66
C LEU A 201 -21.43 11.12 -9.55
N ASP A 202 -21.44 9.80 -9.43
CA ASP A 202 -20.62 9.08 -8.45
C ASP A 202 -19.12 9.32 -8.68
N ALA A 203 -18.66 9.22 -9.92
CA ALA A 203 -17.26 9.44 -10.26
C ALA A 203 -16.85 10.90 -9.99
N THR A 204 -17.74 11.86 -10.27
CA THR A 204 -17.51 13.27 -9.97
C THR A 204 -17.36 13.50 -8.47
N ILE A 205 -18.30 12.99 -7.67
CA ILE A 205 -18.27 13.10 -6.21
C ILE A 205 -17.00 12.43 -5.65
N LYS A 206 -16.66 11.23 -6.13
CA LYS A 206 -15.47 10.51 -5.69
C LYS A 206 -14.18 11.28 -5.93
N LYS A 207 -13.99 11.81 -7.14
CA LYS A 207 -12.82 12.63 -7.47
C LYS A 207 -12.76 13.89 -6.59
N THR A 208 -13.90 14.55 -6.33
CA THR A 208 -13.99 15.72 -5.45
C THR A 208 -13.63 15.38 -4.00
N ILE A 209 -14.12 14.26 -3.46
CA ILE A 209 -13.80 13.79 -2.11
C ILE A 209 -12.30 13.57 -1.95
N VAL A 210 -11.67 12.86 -2.90
CA VAL A 210 -10.23 12.55 -2.85
C VAL A 210 -9.40 13.83 -2.89
N GLU A 211 -9.72 14.75 -3.80
CA GLU A 211 -8.98 16.01 -3.94
C GLU A 211 -9.13 16.90 -2.70
N GLU A 212 -10.34 17.06 -2.20
CA GLU A 212 -10.60 17.87 -1.00
C GLU A 212 -9.98 17.24 0.26
N TYR A 213 -9.95 15.92 0.37
CA TYR A 213 -9.32 15.26 1.52
C TYR A 213 -7.84 15.61 1.64
N HIS A 214 -7.14 15.70 0.52
CA HIS A 214 -5.72 16.09 0.52
C HIS A 214 -5.51 17.58 0.85
N LYS A 215 -6.44 18.46 0.48
CA LYS A 215 -6.35 19.91 0.75
C LYS A 215 -6.61 20.30 2.20
N VAL A 216 -7.30 19.47 2.98
CA VAL A 216 -7.63 19.82 4.39
C VAL A 216 -6.38 19.83 5.24
N PRO A 217 -5.99 21.00 5.81
CA PRO A 217 -4.84 21.06 6.70
C PRO A 217 -5.21 20.42 8.05
N THR A 218 -4.47 19.42 8.44
CA THR A 218 -4.53 18.76 9.76
C THR A 218 -3.13 18.59 10.29
N THR A 219 -3.01 18.61 11.60
CA THR A 219 -1.71 18.65 12.28
C THR A 219 -1.31 17.30 12.87
N PHE A 220 -2.29 16.42 13.12
CA PHE A 220 -2.03 15.13 13.76
C PHE A 220 -1.11 14.20 12.95
N GLN A 221 -1.21 14.22 11.61
CA GLN A 221 -0.44 13.34 10.73
C GLN A 221 1.08 13.51 10.85
N ALA A 222 1.54 14.70 11.31
CA ALA A 222 2.96 14.96 11.44
C ALA A 222 3.60 14.18 12.62
N TRP A 223 2.86 13.94 13.68
CA TRP A 223 3.37 13.42 14.95
C TRP A 223 2.69 12.12 15.41
N THR A 224 1.67 11.63 14.71
CA THR A 224 1.06 10.33 14.96
C THR A 224 1.53 9.30 13.93
N ARG A 225 1.56 8.03 14.34
CA ARG A 225 1.85 6.93 13.46
C ARG A 225 0.59 6.52 12.70
N LYS A 226 0.72 6.24 11.41
CA LYS A 226 -0.32 5.62 10.61
C LYS A 226 -0.22 4.09 10.71
N GLY A 227 -1.35 3.43 10.94
CA GLY A 227 -1.47 1.99 10.94
C GLY A 227 -2.56 1.48 10.00
N SER A 228 -2.57 0.17 9.80
CA SER A 228 -3.60 -0.54 9.05
C SER A 228 -4.10 -1.73 9.86
N VAL A 229 -5.40 -1.95 9.84
CA VAL A 229 -6.08 -3.09 10.49
C VAL A 229 -7.02 -3.70 9.45
N THR A 230 -7.15 -5.01 9.45
CA THR A 230 -7.93 -5.74 8.45
C THR A 230 -9.37 -6.02 8.88
N ASP A 231 -9.68 -5.90 10.18
CA ASP A 231 -10.98 -6.18 10.75
C ASP A 231 -11.33 -5.21 11.88
N PHE A 232 -12.57 -5.31 12.40
CA PHE A 232 -13.09 -4.49 13.51
C PHE A 232 -12.86 -5.10 14.90
N LYS A 233 -12.19 -6.23 15.00
CA LYS A 233 -11.90 -6.86 16.27
C LYS A 233 -10.77 -6.12 16.99
N ALA A 234 -10.85 -6.07 18.30
CA ALA A 234 -9.73 -5.57 19.09
C ALA A 234 -8.54 -6.54 18.94
N THR A 235 -7.49 -6.08 18.27
CA THR A 235 -6.31 -6.90 17.98
C THR A 235 -5.13 -6.41 18.80
N PRO A 236 -4.45 -7.30 19.55
CA PRO A 236 -3.26 -6.91 20.28
C PRO A 236 -2.13 -6.52 19.33
N ASP A 237 -1.42 -5.46 19.65
CA ASP A 237 -0.26 -5.00 18.86
C ASP A 237 1.00 -5.74 19.29
N HIS A 238 1.29 -6.86 18.66
CA HIS A 238 2.50 -7.65 18.93
C HIS A 238 3.81 -6.94 18.56
N SER A 239 3.75 -5.90 17.75
CA SER A 239 4.93 -5.12 17.42
C SER A 239 5.44 -4.25 18.58
N TYR A 240 4.61 -4.10 19.62
CA TYR A 240 4.99 -3.41 20.85
C TYR A 240 6.00 -4.21 21.71
N VAL A 241 5.94 -5.54 21.66
CA VAL A 241 6.81 -6.45 22.42
C VAL A 241 8.29 -6.22 22.16
N LEU A 242 8.63 -5.63 21.02
CA LEU A 242 10.01 -5.36 20.63
C LEU A 242 10.72 -4.24 21.44
N GLY A 243 10.06 -3.71 22.48
CA GLY A 243 10.63 -2.68 23.33
C GLY A 243 11.69 -3.14 24.32
N GLY A 244 12.03 -4.44 24.35
CA GLY A 244 13.09 -4.93 25.23
C GLY A 244 13.09 -6.45 25.34
N VAL A 245 14.22 -7.04 25.03
CA VAL A 245 14.52 -8.46 25.27
C VAL A 245 15.61 -8.64 26.32
N GLY A 246 16.10 -7.53 26.91
CA GLY A 246 17.26 -7.50 27.80
C GLY A 246 18.58 -7.67 27.05
N ASP A 247 19.68 -7.62 27.77
CA ASP A 247 21.02 -7.81 27.22
C ASP A 247 21.25 -9.24 26.75
N PHE A 248 22.07 -9.40 25.72
CA PHE A 248 22.55 -10.72 25.31
C PHE A 248 23.56 -11.24 26.33
N GLU A 249 23.33 -12.46 26.86
CA GLU A 249 24.27 -13.11 27.74
C GLU A 249 25.44 -13.68 26.93
N LEU A 250 26.66 -13.63 27.54
CA LEU A 250 27.84 -14.26 26.97
C LEU A 250 27.64 -15.78 26.91
N VAL A 251 27.72 -16.34 25.71
CA VAL A 251 27.68 -17.79 25.50
C VAL A 251 29.11 -18.32 25.58
N PRO A 252 29.45 -19.20 26.58
CA PRO A 252 30.78 -19.85 26.65
C PRO A 252 31.01 -20.72 25.41
N GLU A 253 32.30 -20.99 25.12
CA GLU A 253 32.67 -21.94 24.08
C GLU A 253 32.06 -23.32 24.42
N ASN A 254 31.24 -23.90 23.53
CA ASN A 254 30.39 -25.08 23.74
C ASN A 254 29.19 -24.90 24.71
N GLY A 255 28.80 -23.68 25.06
CA GLY A 255 27.62 -23.40 25.88
C GLY A 255 26.32 -23.43 25.10
N GLU A 256 25.21 -23.70 25.79
CA GLU A 256 23.83 -23.61 25.23
C GLU A 256 23.33 -22.16 25.23
N LEU A 257 22.62 -21.77 24.17
CA LEU A 257 21.87 -20.53 24.16
C LEU A 257 20.68 -20.65 25.12
N LYS A 258 20.61 -19.75 26.08
CA LYS A 258 19.45 -19.68 26.99
C LYS A 258 18.26 -19.03 26.33
N ASN A 259 17.07 -19.58 26.58
CA ASN A 259 15.82 -19.00 26.09
C ASN A 259 15.49 -17.75 26.93
N SER A 260 15.39 -16.59 26.28
CA SER A 260 14.88 -15.36 26.88
C SER A 260 13.41 -15.19 26.50
N THR A 261 12.58 -14.84 27.50
CA THR A 261 11.16 -14.57 27.26
C THR A 261 10.96 -13.07 27.23
N PRO A 262 10.56 -12.49 26.08
CA PRO A 262 10.23 -11.07 26.03
C PRO A 262 9.07 -10.74 26.96
N SER A 263 9.07 -9.55 27.56
CA SER A 263 7.97 -9.10 28.41
C SER A 263 6.70 -8.88 27.59
N THR A 264 5.74 -9.80 27.68
CA THR A 264 4.50 -9.79 26.86
C THR A 264 3.23 -9.55 27.68
N HIS A 265 3.36 -9.12 28.94
CA HIS A 265 2.23 -9.20 29.86
C HIS A 265 1.03 -8.32 29.52
N LEU A 266 1.23 -7.20 28.81
CA LEU A 266 0.13 -6.30 28.46
C LEU A 266 0.41 -5.69 27.09
N LEU A 267 -0.40 -6.01 26.09
CA LEU A 267 -0.29 -5.48 24.75
C LEU A 267 -1.38 -4.45 24.50
N PRO A 268 -1.04 -3.30 23.86
CA PRO A 268 -2.05 -2.34 23.47
C PRO A 268 -3.04 -2.95 22.48
N GLN A 269 -4.33 -2.71 22.71
CA GLN A 269 -5.42 -3.21 21.87
C GLN A 269 -5.76 -2.18 20.82
N ARG A 270 -5.65 -2.56 19.57
CA ARG A 270 -6.01 -1.71 18.42
C ARG A 270 -7.40 -2.06 17.95
N LYS A 271 -8.28 -1.08 17.85
CA LYS A 271 -9.65 -1.24 17.40
C LYS A 271 -10.03 -0.08 16.49
N ILE A 272 -10.82 -0.38 15.46
CA ILE A 272 -11.41 0.61 14.56
C ILE A 272 -12.93 0.56 14.67
N ASP A 273 -13.58 1.69 14.41
CA ASP A 273 -15.03 1.83 14.33
C ASP A 273 -15.41 2.61 13.06
N THR A 274 -16.65 2.43 12.59
CA THR A 274 -17.16 3.11 11.40
C THR A 274 -17.79 4.45 11.78
N TYR A 275 -17.36 5.51 11.12
CA TYR A 275 -17.92 6.86 11.25
C TYR A 275 -18.49 7.33 9.92
N GLY A 276 -19.76 7.65 9.86
CA GLY A 276 -20.39 8.01 8.60
C GLY A 276 -21.50 9.03 8.75
N LYS A 277 -21.86 9.58 7.62
CA LYS A 277 -23.01 10.50 7.43
C LYS A 277 -23.65 10.24 6.09
N GLN A 278 -24.88 10.71 5.94
CA GLN A 278 -25.66 10.66 4.71
C GLN A 278 -25.91 12.08 4.18
N PHE A 279 -25.83 12.27 2.89
CA PHE A 279 -26.23 13.50 2.24
C PHE A 279 -27.11 13.21 1.03
N ARG A 280 -27.92 14.19 0.64
CA ARG A 280 -28.88 14.02 -0.46
C ARG A 280 -28.92 15.24 -1.35
N MET A 281 -29.06 15.01 -2.64
CA MET A 281 -29.44 16.02 -3.63
C MET A 281 -30.95 16.00 -3.78
N SER A 282 -31.60 17.09 -3.43
CA SER A 282 -33.06 17.20 -3.55
C SER A 282 -33.50 17.29 -5.03
N ARG A 283 -34.78 16.93 -5.29
CA ARG A 283 -35.37 17.14 -6.59
C ARG A 283 -35.25 18.60 -7.07
N GLN A 284 -35.42 19.58 -6.15
CA GLN A 284 -35.30 21.00 -6.49
C GLN A 284 -33.89 21.38 -6.92
N ALA A 285 -32.85 20.87 -6.25
CA ALA A 285 -31.44 21.11 -6.63
C ALA A 285 -31.13 20.58 -8.04
N PHE A 286 -31.67 19.42 -8.41
CA PHE A 286 -31.54 18.88 -9.78
C PHE A 286 -32.25 19.74 -10.81
N ILE A 287 -33.50 20.11 -10.55
CA ILE A 287 -34.31 20.93 -11.47
C ILE A 287 -33.72 22.32 -11.70
N ASN A 288 -33.13 22.91 -10.63
CA ASN A 288 -32.48 24.21 -10.66
C ASN A 288 -31.06 24.16 -11.20
N ASP A 289 -30.55 22.97 -11.53
CA ASP A 289 -29.17 22.79 -11.99
C ASP A 289 -28.14 23.31 -10.98
N ASP A 290 -28.38 23.03 -9.68
CA ASP A 290 -27.51 23.46 -8.59
C ASP A 290 -26.23 22.61 -8.52
N ILE A 291 -25.26 23.01 -9.29
CA ILE A 291 -23.95 22.37 -9.33
C ILE A 291 -23.13 22.65 -8.07
N GLY A 292 -23.40 23.76 -7.39
CA GLY A 292 -22.76 24.10 -6.12
C GLY A 292 -23.00 23.02 -5.06
N PHE A 293 -24.16 22.38 -5.08
CA PHE A 293 -24.46 21.24 -4.23
C PHE A 293 -23.45 20.09 -4.42
N LEU A 294 -23.14 19.72 -5.67
CA LEU A 294 -22.19 18.63 -5.97
C LEU A 294 -20.74 19.01 -5.63
N ALA A 295 -20.42 20.30 -5.65
CA ALA A 295 -19.09 20.80 -5.28
C ALA A 295 -18.91 20.91 -3.76
N GLU A 296 -19.80 21.64 -3.11
CA GLU A 296 -19.60 22.08 -1.73
C GLU A 296 -19.97 21.02 -0.69
N VAL A 297 -21.04 20.27 -0.91
CA VAL A 297 -21.55 19.32 0.08
C VAL A 297 -20.58 18.14 0.29
N PRO A 298 -20.13 17.41 -0.73
CA PRO A 298 -19.14 16.34 -0.55
C PRO A 298 -17.83 16.87 0.05
N ALA A 299 -17.38 18.06 -0.38
CA ALA A 299 -16.20 18.72 0.14
C ALA A 299 -16.35 19.05 1.63
N ALA A 300 -17.50 19.58 2.06
CA ALA A 300 -17.78 19.88 3.46
C ALA A 300 -17.78 18.63 4.33
N TYR A 301 -18.40 17.52 3.86
CA TYR A 301 -18.38 16.24 4.59
C TYR A 301 -16.98 15.66 4.68
N THR A 302 -16.20 15.75 3.62
CA THR A 302 -14.81 15.30 3.58
C THR A 302 -13.93 16.07 4.57
N ARG A 303 -14.08 17.40 4.58
CA ARG A 303 -13.41 18.27 5.57
C ARG A 303 -13.83 17.92 7.00
N ALA A 304 -15.12 17.67 7.23
CA ALA A 304 -15.63 17.27 8.53
C ALA A 304 -15.07 15.91 8.98
N ALA A 305 -14.97 14.92 8.09
CA ALA A 305 -14.39 13.61 8.40
C ALA A 305 -12.94 13.74 8.90
N LYS A 306 -12.09 14.43 8.14
CA LYS A 306 -10.68 14.63 8.51
C LYS A 306 -10.51 15.44 9.80
N ARG A 307 -11.31 16.49 9.98
CA ARG A 307 -11.33 17.28 11.24
C ARG A 307 -11.83 16.47 12.44
N THR A 308 -12.70 15.49 12.24
CA THR A 308 -13.17 14.61 13.32
C THR A 308 -12.04 13.73 13.83
N ILE A 309 -11.19 13.19 12.94
CA ILE A 309 -10.00 12.43 13.33
C ILE A 309 -9.04 13.33 14.10
N ASP A 310 -8.72 14.51 13.55
CA ASP A 310 -7.82 15.50 14.19
C ASP A 310 -8.30 15.84 15.61
N LYS A 311 -9.59 16.17 15.78
CA LYS A 311 -10.20 16.43 17.09
C LYS A 311 -10.09 15.22 18.03
N ALA A 312 -10.31 14.00 17.54
CA ALA A 312 -10.28 12.80 18.36
C ALA A 312 -8.86 12.47 18.85
N VAL A 313 -7.84 12.71 18.03
CA VAL A 313 -6.42 12.57 18.42
C VAL A 313 -6.08 13.54 19.56
N TYR A 314 -6.43 14.82 19.42
CA TYR A 314 -6.19 15.80 20.48
C TYR A 314 -7.04 15.55 21.74
N LYS A 315 -8.21 14.93 21.58
CA LYS A 315 -9.02 14.52 22.74
C LYS A 315 -8.29 13.51 23.61
N ILE A 316 -7.55 12.54 23.04
CA ILE A 316 -6.74 11.61 23.82
C ILE A 316 -5.68 12.33 24.65
N LEU A 317 -4.98 13.32 24.07
CA LEU A 317 -4.00 14.12 24.80
C LEU A 317 -4.60 14.88 25.97
N CYS A 318 -5.77 15.49 25.78
CA CYS A 318 -6.41 16.30 26.80
C CYS A 318 -7.12 15.46 27.86
N SER A 319 -7.78 14.35 27.46
CA SER A 319 -8.55 13.49 28.38
C SER A 319 -7.70 12.53 29.21
N ASN A 320 -6.45 12.31 28.82
CA ASN A 320 -5.51 11.44 29.52
C ASN A 320 -6.09 10.06 29.88
N PRO A 321 -6.54 9.24 28.90
CA PRO A 321 -7.17 7.97 29.16
C PRO A 321 -6.18 6.96 29.75
N ALA A 322 -6.71 5.96 30.45
CA ALA A 322 -5.93 4.78 30.84
C ALA A 322 -5.49 4.01 29.58
N ILE A 323 -4.25 3.56 29.58
CA ILE A 323 -3.66 2.75 28.50
C ILE A 323 -3.63 1.26 28.86
N TYR A 324 -2.90 0.48 28.10
CA TYR A 324 -2.84 -0.99 28.21
C TYR A 324 -2.41 -1.52 29.58
N ASP A 325 -1.66 -0.76 30.36
CA ASP A 325 -1.20 -1.11 31.72
C ASP A 325 -2.19 -0.69 32.84
N GLY A 326 -3.35 -0.12 32.48
CA GLY A 326 -4.36 0.38 33.41
C GLY A 326 -4.04 1.73 34.03
N THR A 327 -2.89 2.30 33.73
CA THR A 327 -2.47 3.64 34.20
C THR A 327 -2.81 4.70 33.16
N ALA A 328 -3.06 5.93 33.60
CA ALA A 328 -3.30 7.04 32.68
C ALA A 328 -2.09 7.28 31.77
N LEU A 329 -2.29 7.66 30.50
CA LEU A 329 -1.23 7.89 29.52
C LEU A 329 -0.12 8.80 30.06
N PHE A 330 -0.47 9.92 30.70
CA PHE A 330 0.46 10.80 31.39
C PHE A 330 0.34 10.56 32.90
N HIS A 331 1.35 9.99 33.49
CA HIS A 331 1.40 9.65 34.90
C HIS A 331 2.84 9.69 35.42
N ASP A 332 3.03 9.92 36.72
CA ASP A 332 4.38 9.98 37.35
C ASP A 332 5.12 8.65 37.21
N ASN A 333 4.41 7.51 37.27
CA ASN A 333 5.01 6.19 37.07
C ASN A 333 5.61 6.02 35.67
N HIS A 334 5.04 6.69 34.69
CA HIS A 334 5.51 6.70 33.30
C HIS A 334 6.66 7.68 33.06
N LYS A 335 6.99 8.51 34.06
CA LYS A 335 8.02 9.55 33.94
C LYS A 335 7.83 10.45 32.70
N ASN A 336 6.58 10.73 32.34
CA ASN A 336 6.22 11.51 31.17
C ASN A 336 5.30 12.71 31.47
N LEU A 337 5.10 13.00 32.77
CA LEU A 337 4.32 14.14 33.28
C LEU A 337 5.20 15.07 34.08
N ILE A 338 5.13 16.37 33.82
CA ILE A 338 5.72 17.38 34.65
C ILE A 338 4.72 17.71 35.78
N GLY A 339 5.15 17.56 37.05
CA GLY A 339 4.26 17.74 38.20
C GLY A 339 3.75 19.18 38.37
N THR A 340 4.59 20.19 38.10
CA THR A 340 4.23 21.60 38.19
C THR A 340 3.97 22.19 36.81
N GLY A 341 2.73 22.59 36.53
CA GLY A 341 2.37 23.23 35.26
C GLY A 341 3.06 24.59 35.09
N ALA A 342 3.62 24.81 33.89
CA ALA A 342 4.24 26.07 33.53
C ALA A 342 4.04 26.38 32.04
N ALA A 343 4.09 27.66 31.69
CA ALA A 343 4.10 28.09 30.30
C ALA A 343 5.39 27.59 29.59
N PRO A 344 5.34 27.39 28.25
CA PRO A 344 6.54 27.06 27.51
C PRO A 344 7.61 28.16 27.68
N SER A 345 8.76 27.76 28.22
CA SER A 345 9.94 28.58 28.39
C SER A 345 11.18 27.78 28.02
N GLN A 346 12.34 28.40 27.91
CA GLN A 346 13.58 27.72 27.64
C GLN A 346 13.82 26.60 28.68
N THR A 347 13.68 26.89 29.96
CA THR A 347 13.91 25.96 31.07
C THR A 347 12.92 24.80 31.04
N THR A 348 11.60 25.09 30.92
CA THR A 348 10.58 24.02 30.92
C THR A 348 10.64 23.11 29.73
N ILE A 349 11.11 23.58 28.57
CA ILE A 349 11.36 22.78 27.39
C ILE A 349 12.58 21.87 27.61
N GLN A 350 13.66 22.40 28.19
CA GLN A 350 14.86 21.64 28.54
C GLN A 350 14.55 20.53 29.54
N ASP A 351 13.75 20.82 30.57
CA ASP A 351 13.34 19.83 31.57
C ASP A 351 12.65 18.62 30.94
N ILE A 352 11.75 18.85 29.98
CA ILE A 352 11.09 17.74 29.25
C ILE A 352 12.08 16.98 28.35
N ILE A 353 13.02 17.65 27.71
CA ILE A 353 14.05 16.98 26.90
C ILE A 353 14.92 16.07 27.79
N LEU A 354 15.32 16.54 28.96
CA LEU A 354 16.08 15.74 29.94
C LEU A 354 15.25 14.56 30.48
N LEU A 355 13.95 14.79 30.74
CA LEU A 355 13.03 13.73 31.14
C LEU A 355 12.90 12.65 30.06
N ALA A 356 12.85 13.05 28.79
CA ALA A 356 12.79 12.13 27.67
C ALA A 356 14.07 11.29 27.52
N GLN A 357 15.22 11.90 27.72
CA GLN A 357 16.50 11.20 27.67
C GLN A 357 16.70 10.21 28.84
N GLY A 358 15.98 10.43 29.94
CA GLY A 358 15.98 9.55 31.12
C GLY A 358 14.99 8.38 31.06
N GLN A 359 14.31 8.17 29.92
CA GLN A 359 13.38 7.05 29.77
C GLN A 359 14.12 5.72 29.70
N THR A 360 13.50 4.68 30.26
CA THR A 360 14.02 3.32 30.28
C THR A 360 13.02 2.34 29.69
N ASP A 361 13.53 1.24 29.18
CA ASP A 361 12.74 0.10 28.73
C ASP A 361 12.16 -0.69 29.94
N PRO A 362 11.36 -1.74 29.75
CA PRO A 362 10.83 -2.57 30.83
C PRO A 362 11.91 -3.35 31.61
N PHE A 363 13.14 -3.46 31.08
CA PHE A 363 14.27 -4.12 31.75
C PHE A 363 15.17 -3.12 32.49
N GLY A 364 14.93 -1.83 32.34
CA GLY A 364 15.70 -0.76 32.98
C GLY A 364 16.79 -0.17 32.08
N ASP A 365 16.93 -0.65 30.86
CA ASP A 365 17.91 -0.14 29.92
C ASP A 365 17.50 1.24 29.37
N PRO A 366 18.43 2.20 29.19
CA PRO A 366 18.12 3.52 28.72
C PRO A 366 17.66 3.49 27.25
N ILE A 367 16.50 4.10 27.00
CA ILE A 367 15.99 4.34 25.64
C ILE A 367 16.36 5.78 25.28
N TYR A 368 17.15 5.96 24.22
CA TYR A 368 17.51 7.30 23.77
C TYR A 368 16.35 7.89 22.93
N GLU A 369 15.37 8.47 23.63
CA GLU A 369 14.24 9.16 22.98
C GLU A 369 14.50 10.66 22.88
N VAL A 370 14.41 11.19 21.67
CA VAL A 370 14.59 12.62 21.40
C VAL A 370 13.28 13.22 20.91
N PRO A 371 12.67 14.16 21.68
CA PRO A 371 11.48 14.86 21.21
C PRO A 371 11.74 15.63 19.91
N LYS A 372 10.82 15.51 18.96
CA LYS A 372 10.91 16.15 17.65
C LYS A 372 9.81 17.18 17.42
N TYR A 373 8.66 16.98 18.04
CA TYR A 373 7.51 17.85 17.90
C TYR A 373 7.13 18.48 19.23
N LEU A 374 6.91 19.79 19.21
CA LEU A 374 6.37 20.57 20.33
C LEU A 374 4.94 20.99 19.98
N ILE A 375 3.96 20.41 20.66
CA ILE A 375 2.54 20.64 20.42
C ILE A 375 2.01 21.59 21.47
N VAL A 376 1.51 22.72 21.03
CA VAL A 376 1.06 23.82 21.94
C VAL A 376 -0.34 24.31 21.58
N PRO A 377 -1.10 24.84 22.55
CA PRO A 377 -2.31 25.58 22.27
C PRO A 377 -2.02 26.88 21.48
N MET A 378 -3.04 27.42 20.85
CA MET A 378 -2.93 28.70 20.17
C MET A 378 -2.58 29.81 21.17
N GLY A 379 -1.77 30.78 20.76
CA GLY A 379 -1.38 31.93 21.54
C GLY A 379 0.08 31.92 22.03
N TYR A 380 0.82 30.84 21.83
CA TYR A 380 2.25 30.79 22.18
C TYR A 380 3.19 31.06 21.00
N GLU A 381 2.67 31.41 19.83
CA GLU A 381 3.45 31.57 18.61
C GLU A 381 4.63 32.51 18.74
N PHE A 382 4.38 33.73 19.25
CA PHE A 382 5.43 34.74 19.37
C PHE A 382 6.46 34.40 20.44
N VAL A 383 6.01 33.83 21.57
CA VAL A 383 6.91 33.37 22.65
C VAL A 383 7.85 32.30 22.15
N LEU A 384 7.32 31.29 21.48
CA LEU A 384 8.11 30.19 20.93
C LEU A 384 9.02 30.64 19.79
N ALA A 385 8.55 31.55 18.93
CA ALA A 385 9.40 32.13 17.88
C ALA A 385 10.61 32.85 18.50
N THR A 386 10.41 33.56 19.60
CA THR A 386 11.49 34.23 20.34
C THR A 386 12.46 33.21 20.93
N ILE A 387 11.96 32.12 21.56
CA ILE A 387 12.78 31.09 22.17
C ILE A 387 13.62 30.36 21.12
N PHE A 388 13.04 29.95 19.99
CA PHE A 388 13.73 29.14 19.00
C PHE A 388 14.57 29.93 17.98
N LYS A 389 14.30 31.20 17.76
CA LYS A 389 15.05 32.04 16.82
C LYS A 389 16.11 32.93 17.45
N SER A 390 16.04 33.15 18.77
CA SER A 390 17.03 33.96 19.46
C SER A 390 18.33 33.17 19.72
N ALA A 391 19.44 33.68 19.27
CA ALA A 391 20.77 33.06 19.57
C ALA A 391 21.17 33.24 21.03
N GLN A 392 20.60 34.23 21.73
CA GLN A 392 20.89 34.53 23.13
C GLN A 392 19.62 34.33 23.97
N VAL A 393 19.81 34.03 25.25
CA VAL A 393 18.71 33.91 26.22
C VAL A 393 18.04 35.26 26.41
N VAL A 394 16.74 35.32 26.13
CA VAL A 394 15.96 36.57 26.28
C VAL A 394 15.86 36.94 27.74
N GLY A 395 16.33 38.17 28.10
CA GLY A 395 16.30 38.68 29.47
C GLY A 395 17.52 38.32 30.33
N SER A 396 18.51 37.62 29.79
CA SER A 396 19.80 37.41 30.48
C SER A 396 20.66 38.65 30.42
N ALA A 397 21.23 39.05 31.57
CA ALA A 397 22.16 40.15 31.65
C ALA A 397 23.56 39.84 31.09
N ASN A 398 23.88 38.55 30.89
CA ASN A 398 25.21 38.04 30.55
C ASN A 398 25.39 37.59 29.09
N ASN A 399 24.44 37.86 28.21
CA ASN A 399 24.48 37.37 26.83
C ASN A 399 24.64 35.85 26.73
N ASP A 400 23.98 35.09 27.61
CA ASP A 400 24.05 33.64 27.64
C ASP A 400 23.56 33.01 26.30
N ILE A 401 24.26 31.99 25.84
CA ILE A 401 23.90 31.28 24.61
C ILE A 401 22.61 30.49 24.82
N ASN A 402 21.67 30.61 23.88
CA ASN A 402 20.45 29.82 23.87
C ASN A 402 20.65 28.47 23.20
N PRO A 403 20.70 27.33 23.92
CA PRO A 403 20.93 26.02 23.36
C PRO A 403 19.75 25.51 22.52
N LEU A 404 18.55 26.03 22.68
CA LEU A 404 17.36 25.64 21.94
C LEU A 404 17.31 26.21 20.52
N CYS A 405 18.10 27.25 20.21
CA CYS A 405 18.12 27.87 18.88
C CYS A 405 18.45 26.86 17.76
N ASN A 406 19.32 25.90 18.03
CA ASN A 406 19.75 24.86 17.07
C ASN A 406 19.08 23.51 17.31
N TYR A 407 18.18 23.38 18.27
CA TYR A 407 17.51 22.13 18.57
C TYR A 407 16.43 21.83 17.55
N PRO A 408 16.37 20.62 16.94
CA PRO A 408 15.51 20.32 15.81
C PRO A 408 14.02 20.07 16.19
N LEU A 409 13.46 20.93 17.04
CA LEU A 409 12.04 20.86 17.41
C LEU A 409 11.15 21.54 16.37
N LYS A 410 10.10 20.83 15.95
CA LYS A 410 9.03 21.39 15.10
C LYS A 410 7.85 21.79 15.97
N VAL A 411 7.50 23.07 15.97
CA VAL A 411 6.35 23.60 16.70
C VAL A 411 5.08 23.35 15.90
N ILE A 412 4.09 22.74 16.57
CA ILE A 412 2.75 22.49 16.03
C ILE A 412 1.74 23.17 16.96
N GLN A 413 0.96 24.07 16.40
CA GLN A 413 -0.11 24.75 17.13
C GLN A 413 -1.45 24.12 16.80
N SER A 414 -2.27 23.84 17.81
CA SER A 414 -3.59 23.27 17.63
C SER A 414 -4.67 24.00 18.39
N PRO A 415 -5.72 24.49 17.72
CA PRO A 415 -6.87 25.11 18.36
C PRO A 415 -7.69 24.10 19.20
N TRP A 416 -7.55 22.79 18.91
CA TRP A 416 -8.27 21.76 19.65
C TRP A 416 -7.87 21.70 21.13
N ILE A 417 -6.60 21.96 21.43
CA ILE A 417 -6.13 21.99 22.83
C ILE A 417 -6.87 23.06 23.60
N ASN A 418 -7.01 24.25 23.04
CA ASN A 418 -7.75 25.35 23.69
C ASN A 418 -9.21 24.98 23.96
N THR A 419 -9.85 24.27 23.02
CA THR A 419 -11.27 23.89 23.13
C THR A 419 -11.50 22.72 24.08
N LEU A 420 -10.57 21.74 24.09
CA LEU A 420 -10.75 20.48 24.82
C LEU A 420 -10.21 20.49 26.24
N SER A 421 -9.28 21.38 26.56
CA SER A 421 -8.65 21.47 27.89
C SER A 421 -9.35 22.41 28.86
N GLY A 422 -10.39 23.13 28.42
CA GLY A 422 -11.10 24.12 29.25
C GLY A 422 -10.49 25.52 29.15
N GLU A 423 -11.18 26.51 29.80
CA GLU A 423 -10.83 27.93 29.64
C GLU A 423 -9.50 28.30 30.30
N ASN A 424 -9.13 27.62 31.37
CA ASN A 424 -7.99 28.01 32.22
C ASN A 424 -6.76 27.11 32.01
N ALA A 425 -6.92 25.92 31.52
CA ALA A 425 -5.81 24.99 31.32
C ALA A 425 -5.20 25.15 29.92
N LYS A 426 -3.89 25.35 29.86
CA LYS A 426 -3.13 25.43 28.60
C LYS A 426 -2.04 24.39 28.56
N PRO A 427 -2.39 23.07 28.56
CA PRO A 427 -1.40 22.02 28.51
C PRO A 427 -0.66 22.03 27.16
N TRP A 428 0.58 21.66 27.22
CA TRP A 428 1.39 21.48 26.02
C TRP A 428 2.18 20.16 26.08
N PHE A 429 2.56 19.68 24.95
CA PHE A 429 3.10 18.33 24.83
C PHE A 429 4.36 18.32 23.97
N MET A 430 5.25 17.38 24.26
CA MET A 430 6.37 17.06 23.39
C MET A 430 6.26 15.62 22.94
N VAL A 431 6.53 15.37 21.66
CA VAL A 431 6.40 14.06 21.05
C VAL A 431 7.66 13.72 20.27
N ALA A 432 8.15 12.50 20.44
CA ALA A 432 9.26 11.94 19.68
C ALA A 432 8.87 11.68 18.21
N ASP A 433 9.81 11.25 17.39
CA ASP A 433 9.54 10.92 16.00
C ASP A 433 8.61 9.68 15.90
N PRO A 434 7.45 9.79 15.24
CA PRO A 434 6.54 8.65 15.09
C PRO A 434 7.14 7.48 14.27
N ALA A 435 8.26 7.70 13.59
CA ALA A 435 8.98 6.64 12.90
C ALA A 435 9.75 5.73 13.90
N THR A 436 10.26 6.30 14.98
CA THR A 436 11.03 5.59 16.02
C THR A 436 10.15 5.23 17.20
N SER A 437 9.31 6.14 17.66
CA SER A 437 8.44 5.98 18.82
C SER A 437 6.98 5.80 18.43
N LYS A 438 6.30 4.81 19.01
CA LYS A 438 4.92 4.44 18.70
C LYS A 438 3.93 5.01 19.72
N SER A 439 4.00 6.30 20.01
CA SER A 439 3.19 6.89 21.10
C SER A 439 1.68 6.84 20.81
N ILE A 440 1.24 7.46 19.72
CA ILE A 440 -0.16 7.44 19.28
C ILE A 440 -0.23 6.97 17.85
N GLN A 441 -1.13 6.02 17.60
CA GLN A 441 -1.35 5.44 16.28
C GLN A 441 -2.79 5.67 15.84
N VAL A 442 -2.94 6.08 14.57
CA VAL A 442 -4.22 6.17 13.88
C VAL A 442 -4.31 5.02 12.89
N ASP A 443 -5.26 4.14 13.10
CA ASP A 443 -5.47 2.95 12.27
C ASP A 443 -6.62 3.17 11.31
N TYR A 444 -6.45 2.65 10.08
CA TYR A 444 -7.47 2.66 9.05
C TYR A 444 -7.74 1.24 8.56
N LEU A 445 -8.98 0.95 8.17
CA LEU A 445 -9.34 -0.34 7.58
C LEU A 445 -8.59 -0.53 6.25
N ASN A 446 -7.78 -1.60 6.16
CA ASN A 446 -6.93 -1.89 5.00
C ASN A 446 -6.04 -0.72 4.55
N GLY A 447 -5.75 0.21 5.45
CA GLY A 447 -4.93 1.40 5.15
C GLY A 447 -5.64 2.48 4.34
N GLN A 448 -6.96 2.40 4.15
CA GLN A 448 -7.74 3.38 3.39
C GLN A 448 -8.02 4.64 4.21
N GLU A 449 -7.32 5.72 3.89
CA GLU A 449 -7.48 7.02 4.57
C GLU A 449 -8.66 7.84 4.06
N THR A 450 -8.98 7.70 2.77
CA THR A 450 -10.04 8.48 2.13
C THR A 450 -11.40 7.92 2.42
N PRO A 451 -12.42 8.76 2.69
CA PRO A 451 -13.78 8.29 2.90
C PRO A 451 -14.31 7.48 1.71
N THR A 452 -15.01 6.41 2.02
CA THR A 452 -15.79 5.64 1.06
C THR A 452 -17.18 6.25 0.94
N PHE A 453 -17.74 6.20 -0.27
CA PHE A 453 -19.12 6.63 -0.45
C PHE A 453 -19.88 5.65 -1.35
N ARG A 454 -21.18 5.60 -1.18
CA ARG A 454 -22.09 4.73 -1.93
C ARG A 454 -23.44 5.39 -2.09
N ARG A 455 -24.09 5.15 -3.23
CA ARG A 455 -25.52 5.48 -3.42
C ARG A 455 -26.36 4.65 -2.45
N SER A 456 -27.35 5.30 -1.86
CA SER A 456 -28.28 4.69 -0.90
C SER A 456 -29.72 4.99 -1.29
N GLU A 457 -30.60 4.01 -1.13
CA GLU A 457 -32.03 4.17 -1.31
C GLU A 457 -32.68 4.34 0.07
N VAL A 458 -33.39 5.45 0.23
CA VAL A 458 -34.16 5.72 1.45
C VAL A 458 -35.63 5.77 1.12
N ALA A 459 -36.39 4.81 1.61
CA ALA A 459 -37.82 4.75 1.40
C ALA A 459 -38.54 6.03 1.85
N GLY A 460 -39.41 6.57 0.98
CA GLY A 460 -40.20 7.79 1.29
C GLY A 460 -39.46 9.11 1.11
N GLN A 461 -38.22 9.12 0.60
CA GLN A 461 -37.49 10.34 0.29
C GLN A 461 -37.35 10.56 -1.22
N LEU A 462 -37.66 11.78 -1.67
CA LEU A 462 -37.46 12.20 -3.05
C LEU A 462 -36.07 12.83 -3.19
N GLY A 463 -35.15 12.21 -3.93
CA GLY A 463 -33.81 12.73 -4.19
C GLY A 463 -32.77 11.63 -4.39
N PHE A 464 -31.60 12.04 -4.83
CA PHE A 464 -30.44 11.18 -4.92
C PHE A 464 -29.72 11.21 -3.57
N VAL A 465 -29.50 10.04 -2.99
CA VAL A 465 -28.94 9.90 -1.64
C VAL A 465 -27.62 9.16 -1.70
N TRP A 466 -26.64 9.64 -0.94
CA TRP A 466 -25.34 9.02 -0.80
C TRP A 466 -24.96 8.90 0.66
N ASP A 467 -24.40 7.75 1.01
CA ASP A 467 -23.75 7.49 2.27
C ASP A 467 -22.24 7.73 2.12
N ILE A 468 -21.65 8.45 3.05
CA ILE A 468 -20.20 8.65 3.16
C ILE A 468 -19.75 8.17 4.52
N TRP A 469 -18.72 7.33 4.54
CA TRP A 469 -18.15 6.80 5.79
C TRP A 469 -16.64 6.59 5.69
N LEU A 470 -16.02 6.52 6.85
CA LEU A 470 -14.61 6.21 7.01
C LEU A 470 -14.42 5.34 8.24
N ASP A 471 -13.65 4.27 8.10
CA ASP A 471 -13.35 3.31 9.15
C ASP A 471 -11.98 3.61 9.72
N TRP A 472 -11.96 4.03 10.98
CA TRP A 472 -10.72 4.42 11.65
C TRP A 472 -10.80 4.24 13.16
N GLY A 473 -9.63 4.15 13.81
CA GLY A 473 -9.49 4.11 15.26
C GLY A 473 -8.21 4.78 15.70
N ILE A 474 -8.15 5.17 16.97
CA ILE A 474 -6.97 5.78 17.56
C ILE A 474 -6.60 5.00 18.81
N THR A 475 -5.33 4.64 18.90
CA THR A 475 -4.80 3.91 20.05
C THR A 475 -3.58 4.64 20.59
N ALA A 476 -3.55 4.87 21.91
CA ALA A 476 -2.32 5.21 22.62
C ALA A 476 -1.55 3.91 22.84
N VAL A 477 -0.51 3.71 22.03
CA VAL A 477 0.26 2.47 21.97
C VAL A 477 1.31 2.42 23.04
N ASP A 478 2.03 3.54 23.23
CA ASP A 478 3.13 3.64 24.19
C ASP A 478 3.13 5.03 24.86
N TYR A 479 3.43 5.06 26.15
CA TYR A 479 3.64 6.28 26.89
C TYR A 479 5.04 6.89 26.72
N ARG A 480 6.00 6.07 26.31
CA ARG A 480 7.37 6.50 26.02
C ARG A 480 7.38 7.28 24.71
N GLY A 481 8.07 8.38 24.68
CA GLY A 481 8.10 9.27 23.53
C GLY A 481 6.97 10.30 23.48
N ILE A 482 6.10 10.40 24.50
CA ILE A 482 5.12 11.48 24.62
C ILE A 482 5.11 12.04 26.04
N TYR A 483 5.25 13.36 26.16
CA TYR A 483 5.45 14.08 27.42
C TYR A 483 4.46 15.22 27.52
N LYS A 484 3.96 15.46 28.74
CA LYS A 484 2.97 16.51 29.03
C LYS A 484 3.48 17.47 30.08
N ASN A 485 3.32 18.77 29.82
CA ASN A 485 3.29 19.80 30.83
C ASN A 485 1.83 20.27 31.01
N PRO A 486 1.29 20.28 32.22
CA PRO A 486 -0.09 20.74 32.47
C PRO A 486 -0.36 22.17 32.03
N GLY A 487 0.67 22.99 31.84
CA GLY A 487 0.54 24.38 31.47
C GLY A 487 0.19 25.29 32.66
N VAL A 488 -0.13 26.50 32.36
CA VAL A 488 -0.57 27.51 33.37
C VAL A 488 -2.09 27.53 33.38
N VAL A 489 -2.66 27.59 34.58
CA VAL A 489 -4.09 27.81 34.80
C VAL A 489 -4.41 29.32 34.66
#